data_2bf6c5128bc22e1ca574c4c562d04db7
#
_entry.id   2bf6c5128bc22e1ca574c4c562d04db7
#
_cell.length_a   1.000
_cell.length_b   1.000
_cell.length_c   1.000
_cell.angle_alpha   90.00
_cell.angle_beta   90.00
_cell.angle_gamma   90.00
#
_symmetry.space_group_name_H-M   'P 1'
#
loop_
_entity.id
_entity.type
_entity.pdbx_description
1 polymer ?
#
loop_
_entity_poly.entity_id
_entity_poly.type
_entity_poly.pdbx_seq_one_letter_code
_entity_poly.pdbx_strand_id
1 'polypeptide(L)'
;ASLIVCTKDSYLKRLKMLEKIKNKGVFVLNTTKTPDEVLASMSVHDKKILQDRNIKMFIINATKMAEDAGIPGKISAIMESLIFKLGKIIDFDFAIGKIKENLAVKFSNKGGDLVTKNIKAIEASLDGLVPVKIPYVDYVESFSKQKSFFETIDSMEGDSLPVSSFIKMPDGA
;
A
#
# COMPACT_ATOMS: atom_id res chain seq x y z
N ALA A 1 -12.26 -0.49 -3.76
CA ALA A 1 -11.88 -1.88 -3.54
C ALA A 1 -11.95 -2.24 -2.06
N SER A 2 -12.28 -3.49 -1.72
CA SER A 2 -12.22 -4.00 -0.35
C SER A 2 -10.80 -4.47 0.05
N LEU A 3 -9.99 -4.79 -0.94
CA LEU A 3 -8.58 -5.18 -0.80
C LEU A 3 -7.75 -4.54 -1.90
N ILE A 4 -6.60 -3.98 -1.54
CA ILE A 4 -5.56 -3.57 -2.47
C ILE A 4 -4.24 -4.17 -2.02
N VAL A 5 -3.53 -4.79 -2.97
CA VAL A 5 -2.21 -5.36 -2.75
C VAL A 5 -1.21 -4.58 -3.61
N CYS A 6 -0.30 -3.88 -2.97
CA CYS A 6 0.70 -3.03 -3.61
C CYS A 6 2.06 -3.75 -3.66
N THR A 7 2.56 -3.99 -4.86
CA THR A 7 3.78 -4.76 -5.09
C THR A 7 5.08 -3.95 -4.91
N LYS A 8 4.99 -2.63 -4.92
CA LYS A 8 6.15 -1.72 -4.74
C LYS A 8 5.74 -0.50 -3.94
N ASP A 9 6.52 -0.13 -2.95
CA ASP A 9 6.27 1.02 -2.09
C ASP A 9 6.29 2.37 -2.84
N SER A 10 7.03 2.48 -3.95
CA SER A 10 6.99 3.66 -4.82
C SER A 10 5.61 3.95 -5.42
N TYR A 11 4.76 2.92 -5.57
CA TYR A 11 3.41 3.09 -6.10
C TYR A 11 2.45 3.72 -5.09
N LEU A 12 2.71 3.57 -3.80
CA LEU A 12 1.89 4.16 -2.75
C LEU A 12 1.75 5.69 -2.95
N LYS A 13 2.88 6.36 -3.18
CA LYS A 13 2.92 7.82 -3.41
C LYS A 13 2.35 8.24 -4.78
N ARG A 14 2.59 7.44 -5.83
CA ARG A 14 2.26 7.82 -7.22
C ARG A 14 0.80 7.61 -7.59
N LEU A 15 0.17 6.58 -7.04
CA LEU A 15 -1.12 6.09 -7.55
C LEU A 15 -2.31 6.39 -6.64
N LYS A 16 -2.12 7.11 -5.53
CA LYS A 16 -3.18 7.45 -4.56
C LYS A 16 -4.07 6.25 -4.24
N MET A 17 -3.42 5.09 -4.00
CA MET A 17 -4.13 3.80 -3.88
C MET A 17 -5.09 3.77 -2.71
N LEU A 18 -4.75 4.45 -1.59
CA LEU A 18 -5.55 4.47 -0.37
C LEU A 18 -6.91 5.14 -0.58
N GLU A 19 -6.99 6.12 -1.47
CA GLU A 19 -8.26 6.78 -1.81
C GLU A 19 -9.29 5.82 -2.43
N LYS A 20 -8.81 4.72 -3.07
CA LYS A 20 -9.64 3.72 -3.75
C LYS A 20 -10.13 2.59 -2.86
N ILE A 21 -9.68 2.54 -1.59
CA ILE A 21 -10.08 1.50 -0.64
C ILE A 21 -11.39 1.92 0.04
N LYS A 22 -12.32 0.97 0.15
CA LYS A 22 -13.57 1.13 0.88
C LYS A 22 -13.32 1.14 2.40
N ASN A 23 -14.30 1.66 3.15
CA ASN A 23 -14.29 1.58 4.61
C ASN A 23 -14.12 0.13 5.07
N LYS A 24 -13.34 -0.07 6.13
CA LYS A 24 -12.96 -1.39 6.69
C LYS A 24 -12.24 -2.31 5.69
N GLY A 25 -11.66 -1.73 4.64
CA GLY A 25 -10.87 -2.49 3.67
C GLY A 25 -9.50 -2.91 4.19
N VAL A 26 -8.77 -3.62 3.35
CA VAL A 26 -7.42 -4.12 3.66
C VAL A 26 -6.43 -3.59 2.64
N PHE A 27 -5.28 -3.11 3.11
CA PHE A 27 -4.16 -2.70 2.29
C PHE A 27 -2.92 -3.51 2.64
N VAL A 28 -2.30 -4.12 1.64
CA VAL A 28 -1.04 -4.85 1.79
C VAL A 28 0.04 -4.18 0.97
N LEU A 29 1.18 -3.91 1.58
CA LEU A 29 2.33 -3.30 0.93
C LEU A 29 3.52 -4.26 0.92
N ASN A 30 4.06 -4.56 -0.25
CA ASN A 30 5.35 -5.24 -0.35
C ASN A 30 6.47 -4.22 -0.19
N THR A 31 7.25 -4.36 0.86
CA THR A 31 8.35 -3.45 1.19
C THR A 31 9.39 -4.17 2.05
N THR A 32 10.62 -3.67 2.02
CA THR A 32 11.72 -4.08 2.92
C THR A 32 11.75 -3.27 4.21
N LYS A 33 10.92 -2.22 4.30
CA LYS A 33 10.86 -1.30 5.45
C LYS A 33 10.11 -1.92 6.62
N THR A 34 10.46 -1.48 7.81
CA THR A 34 9.72 -1.77 9.04
C THR A 34 8.39 -1.01 9.07
N PRO A 35 7.42 -1.41 9.93
CA PRO A 35 6.17 -0.67 10.10
C PRO A 35 6.38 0.82 10.42
N ASP A 36 7.34 1.15 11.27
CA ASP A 36 7.64 2.53 11.67
C ASP A 36 8.22 3.35 10.52
N GLU A 37 9.13 2.78 9.74
CA GLU A 37 9.69 3.43 8.54
C GLU A 37 8.62 3.67 7.47
N VAL A 38 7.69 2.73 7.30
CA VAL A 38 6.56 2.91 6.40
C VAL A 38 5.69 4.07 6.87
N LEU A 39 5.32 4.09 8.15
CA LEU A 39 4.54 5.17 8.73
C LEU A 39 5.25 6.52 8.63
N ALA A 40 6.55 6.58 8.89
CA ALA A 40 7.33 7.81 8.75
C ALA A 40 7.34 8.33 7.29
N SER A 41 7.31 7.43 6.32
CA SER A 41 7.31 7.78 4.89
C SER A 41 5.94 8.18 4.33
N MET A 42 4.84 7.92 5.06
CA MET A 42 3.48 8.24 4.64
C MET A 42 3.12 9.69 4.90
N SER A 43 2.34 10.27 4.01
CA SER A 43 1.78 11.61 4.21
C SER A 43 0.74 11.62 5.33
N VAL A 44 0.50 12.81 5.90
CA VAL A 44 -0.58 13.03 6.88
C VAL A 44 -1.94 12.64 6.28
N HIS A 45 -2.17 12.98 5.02
CA HIS A 45 -3.37 12.64 4.27
C HIS A 45 -3.60 11.12 4.18
N ASP A 46 -2.55 10.36 3.85
CA ASP A 46 -2.64 8.90 3.75
C ASP A 46 -2.98 8.25 5.10
N LYS A 47 -2.33 8.73 6.17
CA LYS A 47 -2.61 8.26 7.55
C LYS A 47 -4.05 8.54 7.95
N LYS A 48 -4.56 9.71 7.60
CA LYS A 48 -5.94 10.10 7.85
C LYS A 48 -6.92 9.18 7.10
N ILE A 49 -6.69 8.88 5.84
CA ILE A 49 -7.53 7.93 5.09
C ILE A 49 -7.56 6.56 5.77
N LEU A 50 -6.40 6.04 6.19
CA LEU A 50 -6.33 4.75 6.89
C LEU A 50 -7.14 4.75 8.18
N GLN A 51 -7.08 5.84 8.93
CA GLN A 51 -7.78 6.01 10.20
C GLN A 51 -9.30 6.22 10.00
N ASP A 52 -9.70 7.20 9.19
CA ASP A 52 -11.11 7.56 8.99
C ASP A 52 -11.93 6.42 8.38
N ARG A 53 -11.30 5.65 7.50
CA ARG A 53 -11.94 4.49 6.86
C ARG A 53 -11.71 3.18 7.61
N ASN A 54 -11.00 3.19 8.74
CA ASN A 54 -10.64 1.99 9.51
C ASN A 54 -10.04 0.89 8.62
N ILE A 55 -9.05 1.27 7.79
CA ILE A 55 -8.37 0.37 6.87
C ILE A 55 -7.31 -0.42 7.64
N LYS A 56 -7.34 -1.74 7.52
CA LYS A 56 -6.30 -2.61 8.06
C LYS A 56 -5.11 -2.62 7.12
N MET A 57 -3.97 -2.15 7.60
CA MET A 57 -2.73 -2.14 6.82
C MET A 57 -1.79 -3.25 7.28
N PHE A 58 -1.24 -3.96 6.30
CA PHE A 58 -0.19 -4.97 6.50
C PHE A 58 0.99 -4.67 5.58
N ILE A 59 2.16 -5.06 6.03
CA ILE A 59 3.36 -5.11 5.20
C ILE A 59 3.87 -6.54 5.07
N ILE A 60 4.58 -6.80 4.00
CA ILE A 60 5.25 -8.07 3.73
C ILE A 60 6.55 -7.80 2.97
N ASN A 61 7.58 -8.60 3.21
CA ASN A 61 8.78 -8.60 2.39
C ASN A 61 8.80 -9.81 1.46
N ALA A 62 7.89 -9.80 0.47
CA ALA A 62 7.78 -10.87 -0.52
C ALA A 62 9.07 -11.01 -1.39
N THR A 63 9.83 -9.93 -1.53
CA THR A 63 11.10 -9.94 -2.25
C THR A 63 12.10 -10.84 -1.54
N LYS A 64 12.30 -10.62 -0.24
CA LYS A 64 13.18 -11.45 0.58
C LYS A 64 12.70 -12.90 0.64
N MET A 65 11.38 -13.12 0.79
CA MET A 65 10.82 -14.48 0.79
C MET A 65 11.09 -15.25 -0.50
N ALA A 66 11.00 -14.56 -1.65
CA ALA A 66 11.34 -15.15 -2.94
C ALA A 66 12.84 -15.45 -3.06
N GLU A 67 13.70 -14.58 -2.53
CA GLU A 67 15.14 -14.80 -2.47
C GLU A 67 15.50 -16.00 -1.58
N ASP A 68 14.95 -16.06 -0.37
CA ASP A 68 15.16 -17.14 0.60
C ASP A 68 14.66 -18.51 0.07
N ALA A 69 13.62 -18.48 -0.77
CA ALA A 69 13.13 -19.67 -1.47
C ALA A 69 13.94 -20.04 -2.73
N GLY A 70 14.96 -19.25 -3.10
CA GLY A 70 15.79 -19.47 -4.28
C GLY A 70 15.10 -19.13 -5.62
N ILE A 71 14.16 -18.19 -5.61
CA ILE A 71 13.43 -17.69 -6.78
C ILE A 71 13.41 -16.16 -6.83
N PRO A 72 14.57 -15.49 -6.80
CA PRO A 72 14.63 -14.04 -6.72
C PRO A 72 13.81 -13.34 -7.81
N GLY A 73 13.10 -12.27 -7.43
CA GLY A 73 12.25 -11.47 -8.31
C GLY A 73 10.91 -12.12 -8.68
N LYS A 74 10.60 -13.33 -8.26
CA LYS A 74 9.34 -14.04 -8.57
C LYS A 74 8.32 -13.93 -7.43
N ILE A 75 7.83 -12.73 -7.19
CA ILE A 75 6.88 -12.46 -6.10
C ILE A 75 5.41 -12.65 -6.49
N SER A 76 5.11 -12.91 -7.76
CA SER A 76 3.71 -12.93 -8.26
C SER A 76 2.84 -13.94 -7.53
N ALA A 77 3.30 -15.18 -7.36
CA ALA A 77 2.55 -16.24 -6.71
C ALA A 77 2.33 -15.93 -5.20
N ILE A 78 3.32 -15.32 -4.56
CA ILE A 78 3.22 -14.85 -3.17
C ILE A 78 2.11 -13.79 -3.05
N MET A 79 2.16 -12.77 -3.90
CA MET A 79 1.17 -11.68 -3.85
C MET A 79 -0.23 -12.16 -4.22
N GLU A 80 -0.36 -13.10 -5.15
CA GLU A 80 -1.62 -13.72 -5.54
C GLU A 80 -2.24 -14.53 -4.39
N SER A 81 -1.45 -15.32 -3.68
CA SER A 81 -1.92 -16.10 -2.53
C SER A 81 -2.49 -15.20 -1.42
N LEU A 82 -1.88 -14.03 -1.20
CA LEU A 82 -2.36 -13.05 -0.23
C LEU A 82 -3.70 -12.42 -0.64
N ILE A 83 -3.93 -12.22 -1.95
CA ILE A 83 -5.22 -11.74 -2.46
C ILE A 83 -6.33 -12.73 -2.09
N PHE A 84 -6.10 -14.02 -2.25
CA PHE A 84 -7.10 -15.03 -1.90
C PHE A 84 -7.28 -15.16 -0.39
N LYS A 85 -6.18 -15.16 0.38
CA LYS A 85 -6.24 -15.25 1.85
C LYS A 85 -7.01 -14.09 2.49
N LEU A 86 -6.70 -12.87 2.08
CA LEU A 86 -7.25 -11.66 2.68
C LEU A 86 -8.55 -11.21 2.03
N GLY A 87 -8.74 -11.50 0.75
CA GLY A 87 -9.93 -11.13 -0.01
C GLY A 87 -11.16 -11.98 0.32
N LYS A 88 -10.96 -13.21 0.80
CA LYS A 88 -12.02 -14.17 1.16
C LYS A 88 -13.07 -14.33 0.03
N ILE A 89 -12.61 -14.29 -1.23
CA ILE A 89 -13.48 -14.34 -2.41
C ILE A 89 -13.91 -15.78 -2.70
N ILE A 90 -12.99 -16.71 -2.48
CA ILE A 90 -13.19 -18.16 -2.63
C ILE A 90 -12.52 -18.87 -1.46
N ASP A 91 -12.80 -20.15 -1.30
CA ASP A 91 -12.11 -21.00 -0.33
C ASP A 91 -10.60 -20.94 -0.55
N PHE A 92 -9.84 -20.75 0.53
CA PHE A 92 -8.40 -20.52 0.44
C PHE A 92 -7.64 -21.78 -0.01
N ASP A 93 -8.02 -22.95 0.51
CA ASP A 93 -7.34 -24.21 0.16
C ASP A 93 -7.58 -24.56 -1.31
N PHE A 94 -8.81 -24.32 -1.79
CA PHE A 94 -9.12 -24.45 -3.21
C PHE A 94 -8.29 -23.48 -4.06
N ALA A 95 -8.16 -22.19 -3.66
CA ALA A 95 -7.36 -21.21 -4.37
C ALA A 95 -5.88 -21.61 -4.43
N ILE A 96 -5.31 -22.04 -3.32
CA ILE A 96 -3.92 -22.49 -3.25
C ILE A 96 -3.71 -23.74 -4.12
N GLY A 97 -4.66 -24.67 -4.13
CA GLY A 97 -4.65 -25.82 -5.04
C GLY A 97 -4.52 -25.39 -6.51
N LYS A 98 -5.33 -24.42 -6.92
CA LYS A 98 -5.29 -23.87 -8.29
C LYS A 98 -4.00 -23.11 -8.61
N ILE A 99 -3.46 -22.35 -7.66
CA ILE A 99 -2.15 -21.71 -7.85
C ILE A 99 -1.07 -22.78 -8.05
N LYS A 100 -1.07 -23.83 -7.24
CA LYS A 100 -0.10 -24.94 -7.36
C LYS A 100 -0.21 -25.66 -8.71
N GLU A 101 -1.42 -25.96 -9.16
CA GLU A 101 -1.67 -26.53 -10.50
C GLU A 101 -1.14 -25.62 -11.62
N ASN A 102 -1.47 -24.32 -11.57
CA ASN A 102 -0.99 -23.33 -12.54
C ASN A 102 0.53 -23.21 -12.57
N LEU A 103 1.17 -23.25 -11.40
CA LEU A 103 2.64 -23.26 -11.28
C LEU A 103 3.24 -24.50 -11.92
N ALA A 104 2.64 -25.68 -11.69
CA ALA A 104 3.09 -26.94 -12.27
C ALA A 104 3.02 -26.88 -13.82
N VAL A 105 1.92 -26.39 -14.39
CA VAL A 105 1.77 -26.21 -15.83
C VAL A 105 2.77 -25.18 -16.39
N LYS A 106 2.88 -24.02 -15.74
CA LYS A 106 3.73 -22.91 -16.19
C LYS A 106 5.23 -23.26 -16.17
N PHE A 107 5.63 -24.11 -15.25
CA PHE A 107 7.04 -24.49 -15.07
C PHE A 107 7.32 -25.95 -15.44
N SER A 108 6.39 -26.67 -16.11
CA SER A 108 6.55 -28.05 -16.51
C SER A 108 7.86 -28.30 -17.29
N ASN A 109 8.24 -27.35 -18.15
CA ASN A 109 9.45 -27.43 -18.99
C ASN A 109 10.71 -26.82 -18.32
N LYS A 110 10.59 -26.28 -17.08
CA LYS A 110 11.69 -25.56 -16.40
C LYS A 110 12.19 -26.28 -15.14
N GLY A 111 11.76 -27.52 -14.91
CA GLY A 111 12.13 -28.36 -13.78
C GLY A 111 11.21 -28.20 -12.56
N GLY A 112 10.88 -29.31 -11.93
CA GLY A 112 9.99 -29.38 -10.76
C GLY A 112 10.48 -28.60 -9.53
N ASP A 113 11.79 -28.30 -9.48
CA ASP A 113 12.42 -27.50 -8.42
C ASP A 113 11.81 -26.09 -8.31
N LEU A 114 11.49 -25.44 -9.45
CA LEU A 114 10.86 -24.11 -9.45
C LEU A 114 9.44 -24.12 -8.88
N VAL A 115 8.69 -25.17 -9.11
CA VAL A 115 7.34 -25.34 -8.53
C VAL A 115 7.44 -25.45 -7.02
N THR A 116 8.33 -26.34 -6.52
CA THR A 116 8.53 -26.55 -5.09
C THR A 116 8.98 -25.28 -4.38
N LYS A 117 9.90 -24.52 -4.97
CA LYS A 117 10.38 -23.24 -4.44
C LYS A 117 9.26 -22.19 -4.37
N ASN A 118 8.40 -22.10 -5.39
CA ASN A 118 7.26 -21.19 -5.36
C ASN A 118 6.25 -21.57 -4.27
N ILE A 119 5.96 -22.88 -4.12
CA ILE A 119 5.06 -23.38 -3.07
C ILE A 119 5.61 -23.02 -1.68
N LYS A 120 6.90 -23.27 -1.45
CA LYS A 120 7.57 -22.92 -0.19
C LYS A 120 7.48 -21.40 0.11
N ALA A 121 7.67 -20.55 -0.89
CA ALA A 121 7.56 -19.12 -0.76
C ALA A 121 6.12 -18.68 -0.43
N ILE A 122 5.12 -19.31 -1.05
CA ILE A 122 3.70 -19.06 -0.73
C ILE A 122 3.40 -19.43 0.72
N GLU A 123 3.78 -20.62 1.16
CA GLU A 123 3.56 -21.08 2.53
C GLU A 123 4.20 -20.13 3.56
N ALA A 124 5.45 -19.73 3.35
CA ALA A 124 6.15 -18.76 4.19
C ALA A 124 5.43 -17.39 4.22
N SER A 125 4.81 -16.97 3.12
CA SER A 125 4.14 -15.67 3.03
C SER A 125 2.90 -15.56 3.91
N LEU A 126 2.28 -16.68 4.23
CA LEU A 126 1.06 -16.71 5.05
C LEU A 126 1.32 -16.26 6.49
N ASP A 127 2.53 -16.52 6.98
CA ASP A 127 2.98 -16.16 8.33
C ASP A 127 3.80 -14.85 8.33
N GLY A 128 4.20 -14.38 7.14
CA GLY A 128 5.06 -13.22 6.97
C GLY A 128 4.34 -11.86 6.92
N LEU A 129 3.03 -11.82 7.11
CA LEU A 129 2.26 -10.58 7.17
C LEU A 129 2.45 -9.87 8.51
N VAL A 130 2.95 -8.65 8.47
CA VAL A 130 3.14 -7.81 9.67
C VAL A 130 2.08 -6.71 9.69
N PRO A 131 1.24 -6.63 10.75
CA PRO A 131 0.25 -5.55 10.86
C PRO A 131 0.94 -4.23 11.16
N VAL A 132 0.47 -3.16 10.50
CA VAL A 132 0.91 -1.78 10.77
C VAL A 132 -0.15 -1.12 11.65
N LYS A 133 0.23 -0.77 12.88
CA LYS A 133 -0.63 -0.04 13.80
C LYS A 133 -0.57 1.45 13.45
N ILE A 134 -1.68 1.98 12.95
CA ILE A 134 -1.78 3.40 12.65
C ILE A 134 -1.97 4.15 13.96
N PRO A 135 -1.03 5.04 14.37
CA PRO A 135 -1.23 5.85 15.55
C PRO A 135 -2.41 6.81 15.33
N TYR A 136 -3.21 7.01 16.37
CA TYR A 136 -4.23 8.06 16.31
C TYR A 136 -3.51 9.41 16.26
N VAL A 137 -3.77 10.19 15.23
CA VAL A 137 -3.25 11.53 15.08
C VAL A 137 -4.45 12.47 15.02
N ASP A 138 -4.51 13.38 15.96
CA ASP A 138 -5.50 14.44 15.96
C ASP A 138 -5.03 15.53 14.97
N TYR A 139 -5.68 15.59 13.82
CA TYR A 139 -5.27 16.47 12.71
C TYR A 139 -5.84 17.89 12.81
N VAL A 140 -6.51 18.23 13.90
CA VAL A 140 -7.15 19.55 14.08
C VAL A 140 -6.12 20.67 14.17
N GLU A 141 -4.89 20.39 14.63
CA GLU A 141 -3.89 21.42 14.83
C GLU A 141 -3.08 21.82 13.58
N SER A 142 -3.05 20.99 12.53
CA SER A 142 -2.22 21.31 11.36
C SER A 142 -2.86 22.23 10.32
N PHE A 143 -4.18 22.38 10.37
CA PHE A 143 -4.91 23.30 9.47
C PHE A 143 -5.11 24.71 10.07
N SER A 144 -4.83 24.92 11.35
CA SER A 144 -5.08 26.20 12.03
C SER A 144 -3.96 27.23 11.90
N LYS A 145 -2.86 26.94 11.21
CA LYS A 145 -1.71 27.85 11.13
C LYS A 145 -1.35 28.42 9.77
N GLN A 146 -2.02 28.05 8.70
CA GLN A 146 -1.90 28.76 7.44
C GLN A 146 -3.24 29.40 7.10
N LYS A 147 -3.34 30.71 7.28
CA LYS A 147 -4.41 31.48 6.68
C LYS A 147 -4.48 31.12 5.20
N SER A 148 -5.68 30.90 4.67
CA SER A 148 -5.82 30.71 3.23
C SER A 148 -5.35 31.96 2.50
N PHE A 149 -4.99 31.83 1.22
CA PHE A 149 -4.63 32.96 0.39
C PHE A 149 -5.68 34.10 0.48
N PHE A 150 -6.95 33.75 0.41
CA PHE A 150 -8.07 34.69 0.48
C PHE A 150 -8.21 35.33 1.87
N GLU A 151 -8.03 34.56 2.95
CA GLU A 151 -8.07 35.11 4.32
C GLU A 151 -6.92 36.09 4.58
N THR A 152 -5.77 35.87 3.96
CA THR A 152 -4.61 36.78 4.06
C THR A 152 -4.88 38.08 3.31
N ILE A 153 -5.55 38.02 2.16
CA ILE A 153 -5.97 39.24 1.43
C ILE A 153 -7.06 40.00 2.19
N ASP A 154 -8.09 39.30 2.68
CA ASP A 154 -9.19 39.89 3.44
C ASP A 154 -8.73 40.56 4.74
N SER A 155 -7.65 40.05 5.36
CA SER A 155 -7.04 40.66 6.55
C SER A 155 -6.12 41.85 6.23
N MET A 156 -6.02 42.27 4.98
CA MET A 156 -5.09 43.31 4.48
C MET A 156 -3.60 43.00 4.69
N GLU A 157 -3.25 41.72 4.82
CA GLU A 157 -1.87 41.24 4.95
C GLU A 157 -1.32 40.72 3.60
N GLY A 158 -1.95 41.08 2.49
CA GLY A 158 -1.58 40.62 1.14
C GLY A 158 -0.14 40.90 0.74
N ASP A 159 0.48 41.96 1.27
CA ASP A 159 1.87 42.32 1.03
C ASP A 159 2.88 41.30 1.59
N SER A 160 2.43 40.44 2.50
CA SER A 160 3.25 39.35 3.04
C SER A 160 3.31 38.12 2.12
N LEU A 161 2.49 38.06 1.08
CA LEU A 161 2.41 36.95 0.14
C LEU A 161 3.51 37.04 -0.91
N PRO A 162 4.19 35.93 -1.24
CA PRO A 162 5.16 35.93 -2.33
C PRO A 162 4.45 36.16 -3.68
N VAL A 163 5.11 36.88 -4.60
CA VAL A 163 4.59 37.18 -5.93
C VAL A 163 4.12 35.94 -6.69
N SER A 164 4.77 34.81 -6.48
CA SER A 164 4.36 33.51 -7.06
C SER A 164 2.95 33.05 -6.67
N SER A 165 2.39 33.56 -5.59
CA SER A 165 1.01 33.24 -5.17
C SER A 165 -0.04 33.85 -6.08
N PHE A 166 0.29 34.98 -6.75
CA PHE A 166 -0.60 35.71 -7.65
C PHE A 166 -0.56 35.19 -9.10
N ILE A 167 0.53 34.52 -9.50
CA ILE A 167 0.69 33.99 -10.87
C ILE A 167 -0.32 32.90 -11.22
N LYS A 168 -0.90 32.24 -10.21
CA LYS A 168 -1.86 31.14 -10.39
C LYS A 168 -3.33 31.59 -10.38
N MET A 169 -3.59 32.89 -10.34
CA MET A 169 -4.96 33.37 -10.42
C MET A 169 -5.44 33.31 -11.87
N PRO A 170 -6.68 32.82 -12.10
CA PRO A 170 -7.28 32.90 -13.42
C PRO A 170 -7.49 34.38 -13.81
N ASP A 171 -7.14 34.72 -15.06
CA ASP A 171 -7.37 36.06 -15.59
C ASP A 171 -8.86 36.40 -15.50
N GLY A 172 -9.18 37.49 -14.82
CA GLY A 172 -10.54 38.02 -14.69
C GLY A 172 -11.25 37.77 -13.35
N ALA A 173 -10.50 37.41 -12.30
CA ALA A 173 -11.02 37.42 -10.93
C ALA A 173 -10.86 38.80 -10.28
#